data_f595924ca7cdec88986838b147fa8e1e
#
_entry.id   f595924ca7cdec88986838b147fa8e1e
#
_cell.length_a   1.000
_cell.length_b   1.000
_cell.length_c   1.000
_cell.angle_alpha   90.00
_cell.angle_beta   90.00
_cell.angle_gamma   90.00
#
_symmetry.space_group_name_H-M   'P 1'
#
loop_
_entity.id
_entity.type
_entity.pdbx_description
1 polymer ?
#
loop_
_entity_poly.entity_id
_entity_poly.type
_entity_poly.pdbx_seq_one_letter_code
_entity_poly.pdbx_strand_id
1 'polypeptide(L)'
;MHIYDYSNEQKPTLSEIQSVSKIREMNWMYPSVTTILGIIPNTFIDIWKVKRAIEIKGANPELDYEEIVQIMWGQPICPAIGKKIASSDFGTAGHDRVEKLINAYLDGVELEPDPYDDFAKPVVEYILDNDFKPVVTEELVCCHDMKIAGRLDLVAIKDSKICLFDYKFRDLTGKDKGKFYDKDCYQLAIESYMFMKSNDLTYKPDIYSVCICNSTGRVFVKKWTQKMLDRGIFKAQAARDFYFKENLLMEHLL
;
A
#
# COMPACT_ATOMS: atom_id res chain seq x y z
N MET A 1 13.19 -1.57 -2.81
CA MET A 1 12.46 -1.03 -3.97
C MET A 1 11.75 -2.17 -4.64
N HIS A 2 10.43 -2.11 -4.75
CA HIS A 2 9.64 -3.15 -5.41
C HIS A 2 9.60 -2.88 -6.90
N ILE A 3 9.95 -3.90 -7.69
CA ILE A 3 10.00 -3.86 -9.15
C ILE A 3 9.29 -5.10 -9.66
N TYR A 4 8.54 -4.94 -10.73
CA TYR A 4 7.83 -6.02 -11.37
C TYR A 4 8.54 -6.41 -12.66
N ASP A 5 8.83 -7.70 -12.77
CA ASP A 5 9.44 -8.33 -13.95
C ASP A 5 8.35 -8.83 -14.89
N TYR A 6 8.34 -8.29 -16.11
CA TYR A 6 7.43 -8.66 -17.19
C TYR A 6 8.10 -9.47 -18.30
N SER A 7 9.25 -10.06 -18.04
CA SER A 7 9.94 -10.93 -19.01
C SER A 7 9.11 -12.15 -19.41
N ASN A 8 8.15 -12.55 -18.59
CA ASN A 8 7.19 -13.61 -18.87
C ASN A 8 5.82 -12.97 -19.17
N GLU A 9 5.41 -12.95 -20.43
CA GLU A 9 4.25 -12.22 -20.96
C GLU A 9 2.89 -12.55 -20.28
N GLN A 10 2.83 -13.61 -19.47
CA GLN A 10 1.55 -14.07 -18.89
C GLN A 10 1.26 -13.57 -17.47
N LYS A 11 2.25 -13.30 -16.63
CA LYS A 11 2.07 -12.68 -15.30
C LYS A 11 3.36 -12.01 -14.84
N PRO A 12 3.30 -10.73 -14.43
CA PRO A 12 4.45 -10.08 -13.83
C PRO A 12 4.78 -10.73 -12.48
N THR A 13 6.07 -10.95 -12.24
CA THR A 13 6.55 -11.42 -10.94
C THR A 13 7.20 -10.27 -10.18
N LEU A 14 7.05 -10.25 -8.86
CA LEU A 14 7.75 -9.31 -8.01
C LEU A 14 9.24 -9.67 -7.99
N SER A 15 10.11 -8.74 -8.37
CA SER A 15 11.56 -8.89 -8.34
C SER A 15 12.18 -7.89 -7.37
N GLU A 16 13.08 -8.35 -6.51
CA GLU A 16 13.88 -7.48 -5.66
C GLU A 16 15.16 -7.10 -6.38
N ILE A 17 15.19 -5.92 -7.00
CA ILE A 17 16.39 -5.38 -7.63
C ILE A 17 16.97 -4.26 -6.79
N GLN A 18 18.27 -4.35 -6.54
CA GLN A 18 19.00 -3.43 -5.67
C GLN A 18 19.42 -2.13 -6.35
N SER A 19 19.33 -1.99 -7.68
CA SER A 19 19.76 -0.77 -8.38
C SER A 19 18.84 -0.36 -9.54
N VAL A 20 18.62 0.94 -9.67
CA VAL A 20 17.82 1.55 -10.76
C VAL A 20 18.49 1.37 -12.13
N SER A 21 19.83 1.28 -12.20
CA SER A 21 20.57 1.04 -13.44
C SER A 21 20.19 -0.28 -14.10
N LYS A 22 20.00 -1.36 -13.32
CA LYS A 22 19.55 -2.64 -13.88
C LYS A 22 18.14 -2.60 -14.46
N ILE A 23 17.24 -1.77 -13.93
CA ILE A 23 15.87 -1.64 -14.45
C ILE A 23 15.87 -1.06 -15.87
N ARG A 24 16.84 -0.22 -16.18
CA ARG A 24 16.93 0.48 -17.47
C ARG A 24 17.44 -0.40 -18.59
N GLU A 25 18.33 -1.32 -18.26
CA GLU A 25 18.85 -2.31 -19.20
C GLU A 25 17.78 -3.32 -19.59
N MET A 26 16.72 -3.45 -18.77
CA MET A 26 15.66 -4.42 -18.93
C MET A 26 14.34 -3.70 -19.27
N ASN A 27 13.96 -3.67 -20.54
CA ASN A 27 12.75 -3.01 -21.06
C ASN A 27 11.42 -3.54 -20.45
N TRP A 28 11.45 -4.61 -19.67
CA TRP A 28 10.31 -5.29 -19.05
C TRP A 28 10.23 -5.12 -17.53
N MET A 29 11.10 -4.33 -16.91
CA MET A 29 11.06 -4.10 -15.48
C MET A 29 10.44 -2.74 -15.16
N TYR A 30 9.38 -2.74 -14.34
CA TYR A 30 8.65 -1.54 -13.98
C TYR A 30 8.71 -1.28 -12.47
N PRO A 31 9.01 -0.02 -12.04
CA PRO A 31 8.92 0.35 -10.65
C PRO A 31 7.46 0.25 -10.17
N SER A 32 7.30 -0.07 -8.87
CA SER A 32 5.98 -0.09 -8.27
C SER A 32 5.40 1.31 -8.13
N VAL A 33 4.07 1.39 -8.11
CA VAL A 33 3.33 2.64 -7.81
C VAL A 33 3.83 3.26 -6.50
N THR A 34 4.03 2.46 -5.46
CA THR A 34 4.51 2.93 -4.15
C THR A 34 5.93 3.50 -4.21
N THR A 35 6.80 2.93 -5.05
CA THR A 35 8.15 3.47 -5.33
C THR A 35 8.05 4.84 -5.99
N ILE A 36 7.24 4.97 -7.03
CA ILE A 36 7.01 6.24 -7.73
C ILE A 36 6.43 7.31 -6.80
N LEU A 37 5.40 6.97 -6.04
CA LEU A 37 4.78 7.90 -5.08
C LEU A 37 5.69 8.23 -3.89
N GLY A 38 6.73 7.43 -3.68
CA GLY A 38 7.76 7.68 -2.65
C GLY A 38 8.46 9.02 -2.79
N ILE A 39 8.61 9.54 -4.02
CA ILE A 39 9.23 10.84 -4.28
C ILE A 39 8.37 12.04 -3.89
N ILE A 40 7.04 11.86 -3.74
CA ILE A 40 6.16 12.93 -3.28
C ILE A 40 6.48 13.22 -1.82
N PRO A 41 6.94 14.44 -1.47
CA PRO A 41 7.26 14.81 -0.10
C PRO A 41 6.09 14.52 0.85
N ASN A 42 6.39 14.00 2.02
CA ASN A 42 5.41 13.83 3.08
C ASN A 42 5.79 14.72 4.26
N THR A 43 5.48 16.01 4.15
CA THR A 43 5.82 17.02 5.14
C THR A 43 5.38 16.64 6.56
N PHE A 44 4.27 15.91 6.72
CA PHE A 44 3.82 15.45 8.04
C PHE A 44 4.76 14.41 8.64
N ILE A 45 5.23 13.45 7.82
CA ILE A 45 6.20 12.44 8.28
C ILE A 45 7.53 13.10 8.60
N ASP A 46 7.97 14.05 7.78
CA ASP A 46 9.24 14.75 8.00
C ASP A 46 9.19 15.59 9.28
N ILE A 47 8.12 16.35 9.50
CA ILE A 47 7.90 17.08 10.75
C ILE A 47 7.82 16.11 11.95
N TRP A 48 7.11 14.99 11.81
CA TRP A 48 7.00 13.97 12.86
C TRP A 48 8.38 13.39 13.22
N LYS A 49 9.21 13.06 12.22
CA LYS A 49 10.57 12.56 12.44
C LYS A 49 11.40 13.54 13.26
N VAL A 50 11.39 14.83 12.87
CA VAL A 50 12.12 15.88 13.59
C VAL A 50 11.62 16.02 15.03
N LYS A 51 10.30 16.11 15.24
CA LYS A 51 9.70 16.20 16.57
C LYS A 51 10.09 15.00 17.44
N ARG A 52 9.96 13.79 16.87
CA ARG A 52 10.28 12.55 17.60
C ARG A 52 11.75 12.46 17.98
N ALA A 53 12.67 12.86 17.10
CA ALA A 53 14.09 12.93 17.41
C ALA A 53 14.37 13.91 18.57
N ILE A 54 13.74 15.08 18.55
CA ILE A 54 13.87 16.09 19.63
C ILE A 54 13.34 15.54 20.96
N GLU A 55 12.19 14.87 20.96
CA GLU A 55 11.60 14.27 22.18
C GLU A 55 12.53 13.19 22.76
N ILE A 56 13.06 12.30 21.93
CA ILE A 56 13.97 11.23 22.35
C ILE A 56 15.25 11.84 22.94
N LYS A 57 15.88 12.81 22.26
CA LYS A 57 17.09 13.47 22.73
C LYS A 57 16.84 14.26 23.99
N GLY A 58 15.71 14.93 24.14
CA GLY A 58 15.31 15.66 25.33
C GLY A 58 15.11 14.76 26.56
N ALA A 59 14.58 13.56 26.36
CA ALA A 59 14.38 12.57 27.41
C ALA A 59 15.67 11.80 27.76
N ASN A 60 16.62 11.71 26.83
CA ASN A 60 17.88 10.95 26.96
C ASN A 60 19.04 11.77 26.36
N PRO A 61 19.56 12.77 27.09
CA PRO A 61 20.57 13.68 26.55
C PRO A 61 21.92 13.02 26.20
N GLU A 62 22.18 11.84 26.75
CA GLU A 62 23.42 11.06 26.56
C GLU A 62 23.45 10.30 25.21
N LEU A 63 22.30 10.04 24.62
CA LEU A 63 22.22 9.25 23.36
C LEU A 63 22.92 9.98 22.21
N ASP A 64 23.65 9.22 21.40
CA ASP A 64 24.20 9.71 20.14
C ASP A 64 23.16 9.72 19.02
N TYR A 65 23.58 10.12 17.81
CA TYR A 65 22.67 10.25 16.66
C TYR A 65 22.16 8.86 16.18
N GLU A 66 23.02 7.88 16.14
CA GLU A 66 22.71 6.51 15.71
C GLU A 66 21.73 5.86 16.67
N GLU A 67 21.91 6.02 17.96
CA GLU A 67 21.02 5.51 18.99
C GLU A 67 19.62 6.17 18.91
N ILE A 68 19.56 7.48 18.68
CA ILE A 68 18.29 8.19 18.47
C ILE A 68 17.57 7.64 17.24
N VAL A 69 18.28 7.43 16.13
CA VAL A 69 17.69 6.85 14.90
C VAL A 69 17.20 5.44 15.17
N GLN A 70 17.93 4.59 15.87
CA GLN A 70 17.48 3.25 16.25
C GLN A 70 16.22 3.27 17.11
N ILE A 71 16.12 4.18 18.09
CA ILE A 71 14.92 4.33 18.91
C ILE A 71 13.75 4.87 18.09
N MET A 72 13.98 5.82 17.17
CA MET A 72 12.93 6.34 16.28
C MET A 72 12.31 5.26 15.40
N TRP A 73 13.12 4.36 14.90
CA TRP A 73 12.71 3.22 14.09
C TRP A 73 12.48 1.94 14.90
N GLY A 74 12.64 2.06 16.24
CA GLY A 74 12.41 0.96 17.16
C GLY A 74 11.06 0.33 16.96
N GLN A 75 11.04 -1.00 17.05
CA GLN A 75 9.84 -1.80 16.83
C GLN A 75 8.81 -1.48 17.92
N PRO A 76 7.63 -0.96 17.58
CA PRO A 76 6.57 -0.79 18.56
C PRO A 76 6.17 -2.14 19.13
N ILE A 77 5.74 -2.17 20.38
CA ILE A 77 5.08 -3.35 20.94
C ILE A 77 3.68 -3.36 20.33
N CYS A 78 3.35 -4.43 19.61
CA CYS A 78 1.97 -4.70 19.22
C CYS A 78 1.26 -5.38 20.41
N PRO A 79 0.35 -4.71 21.12
CA PRO A 79 -0.29 -5.27 22.32
C PRO A 79 -1.03 -6.58 22.05
N ALA A 80 -1.62 -6.69 20.86
CA ALA A 80 -2.46 -7.81 20.50
C ALA A 80 -1.70 -9.12 20.28
N ILE A 81 -0.45 -9.05 19.80
CA ILE A 81 0.38 -10.25 19.64
C ILE A 81 1.50 -10.35 20.68
N GLY A 82 1.57 -9.40 21.61
CA GLY A 82 2.55 -9.38 22.73
C GLY A 82 4.02 -9.30 22.28
N LYS A 83 4.29 -8.93 21.03
CA LYS A 83 5.63 -8.90 20.44
C LYS A 83 5.99 -7.49 19.98
N LYS A 84 7.28 -7.17 20.04
CA LYS A 84 7.83 -6.00 19.34
C LYS A 84 7.87 -6.34 17.85
N ILE A 85 7.17 -5.56 17.04
CA ILE A 85 7.13 -5.74 15.59
C ILE A 85 7.08 -4.38 14.91
N ALA A 86 7.81 -4.21 13.82
CA ALA A 86 7.75 -3.00 13.03
C ALA A 86 6.33 -2.82 12.43
N SER A 87 5.87 -1.57 12.33
CA SER A 87 4.53 -1.29 11.76
C SER A 87 4.39 -1.77 10.31
N SER A 88 5.49 -1.77 9.54
CA SER A 88 5.53 -2.35 8.20
C SER A 88 5.28 -3.85 8.20
N ASP A 89 5.97 -4.58 9.09
CA ASP A 89 5.87 -6.04 9.18
C ASP A 89 4.48 -6.46 9.68
N PHE A 90 3.93 -5.70 10.65
CA PHE A 90 2.54 -5.89 11.08
C PHE A 90 1.56 -5.66 9.92
N GLY A 91 1.77 -4.61 9.14
CA GLY A 91 0.96 -4.33 7.95
C GLY A 91 1.03 -5.47 6.94
N THR A 92 2.24 -5.93 6.61
CA THR A 92 2.43 -7.05 5.67
C THR A 92 1.72 -8.31 6.15
N ALA A 93 1.94 -8.71 7.41
CA ALA A 93 1.29 -9.90 7.96
C ALA A 93 -0.25 -9.77 8.02
N GLY A 94 -0.75 -8.55 8.29
CA GLY A 94 -2.18 -8.25 8.26
C GLY A 94 -2.78 -8.38 6.85
N HIS A 95 -2.11 -7.86 5.82
CA HIS A 95 -2.51 -8.05 4.41
C HIS A 95 -2.53 -9.52 4.02
N ASP A 96 -1.44 -10.26 4.30
CA ASP A 96 -1.34 -11.70 4.02
C ASP A 96 -2.48 -12.50 4.70
N ARG A 97 -2.87 -12.09 5.90
CA ARG A 97 -3.96 -12.77 6.61
C ARG A 97 -5.32 -12.45 6.02
N VAL A 98 -5.60 -11.19 5.63
CA VAL A 98 -6.84 -10.81 4.93
C VAL A 98 -6.96 -11.57 3.61
N GLU A 99 -5.87 -11.61 2.82
CA GLU A 99 -5.82 -12.37 1.57
C GLU A 99 -6.17 -13.84 1.78
N LYS A 100 -5.50 -14.52 2.75
CA LYS A 100 -5.78 -15.94 3.07
C LYS A 100 -7.23 -16.17 3.47
N LEU A 101 -7.81 -15.30 4.29
CA LEU A 101 -9.21 -15.43 4.72
C LEU A 101 -10.18 -15.25 3.56
N ILE A 102 -9.94 -14.30 2.66
CA ILE A 102 -10.79 -14.10 1.48
C ILE A 102 -10.66 -15.27 0.51
N ASN A 103 -9.45 -15.77 0.25
CA ASN A 103 -9.24 -16.92 -0.63
C ASN A 103 -9.89 -18.19 -0.03
N ALA A 104 -9.76 -18.40 1.29
CA ALA A 104 -10.43 -19.50 1.98
C ALA A 104 -11.96 -19.41 1.86
N TYR A 105 -12.53 -18.21 1.98
CA TYR A 105 -13.96 -17.98 1.74
C TYR A 105 -14.36 -18.34 0.29
N LEU A 106 -13.56 -17.93 -0.70
CA LEU A 106 -13.81 -18.24 -2.11
C LEU A 106 -13.74 -19.74 -2.40
N ASP A 107 -12.80 -20.44 -1.75
CA ASP A 107 -12.56 -21.88 -1.91
C ASP A 107 -13.49 -22.74 -1.02
N GLY A 108 -14.24 -22.12 -0.11
CA GLY A 108 -15.12 -22.84 0.85
C GLY A 108 -14.35 -23.67 1.88
N VAL A 109 -13.14 -23.25 2.28
CA VAL A 109 -12.28 -23.93 3.25
C VAL A 109 -12.17 -23.14 4.55
N GLU A 110 -11.97 -23.84 5.66
CA GLU A 110 -11.68 -23.23 6.95
C GLU A 110 -10.15 -23.12 7.14
N LEU A 111 -9.72 -22.04 7.80
CA LEU A 111 -8.31 -21.82 8.14
C LEU A 111 -8.08 -22.00 9.64
N GLU A 112 -6.93 -22.52 9.99
CA GLU A 112 -6.44 -22.52 11.37
C GLU A 112 -6.35 -21.10 11.93
N PRO A 113 -6.59 -20.91 13.24
CA PRO A 113 -6.48 -19.62 13.90
C PRO A 113 -5.09 -19.02 13.74
N ASP A 114 -5.05 -17.70 13.59
CA ASP A 114 -3.82 -16.92 13.38
C ASP A 114 -3.81 -15.70 14.31
N PRO A 115 -2.63 -15.27 14.85
CA PRO A 115 -2.53 -14.11 15.72
C PRO A 115 -3.05 -12.78 15.10
N TYR A 116 -3.18 -12.72 13.79
CA TYR A 116 -3.71 -11.55 13.07
C TYR A 116 -5.22 -11.61 12.81
N ASP A 117 -5.91 -12.65 13.25
CA ASP A 117 -7.35 -12.81 13.04
C ASP A 117 -8.17 -11.65 13.60
N ASP A 118 -7.82 -11.13 14.78
CA ASP A 118 -8.53 -10.01 15.40
C ASP A 118 -8.46 -8.71 14.57
N PHE A 119 -7.58 -8.65 13.57
CA PHE A 119 -7.39 -7.50 12.67
C PHE A 119 -7.88 -7.79 11.25
N ALA A 120 -7.73 -9.01 10.78
CA ALA A 120 -8.06 -9.41 9.43
C ALA A 120 -9.52 -9.81 9.27
N LYS A 121 -10.10 -10.59 10.22
CA LYS A 121 -11.51 -11.00 10.18
C LYS A 121 -12.48 -9.83 10.09
N PRO A 122 -12.34 -8.72 10.87
CA PRO A 122 -13.23 -7.58 10.74
C PRO A 122 -13.24 -6.92 9.35
N VAL A 123 -12.13 -7.05 8.58
CA VAL A 123 -12.09 -6.58 7.19
C VAL A 123 -12.94 -7.47 6.29
N VAL A 124 -12.79 -8.78 6.43
CA VAL A 124 -13.56 -9.76 5.64
C VAL A 124 -15.04 -9.67 5.98
N GLU A 125 -15.38 -9.60 7.26
CA GLU A 125 -16.75 -9.39 7.74
C GLU A 125 -17.35 -8.10 7.13
N TYR A 126 -16.63 -6.98 7.18
CA TYR A 126 -17.08 -5.74 6.55
C TYR A 126 -17.38 -5.92 5.06
N ILE A 127 -16.51 -6.61 4.32
CA ILE A 127 -16.69 -6.86 2.89
C ILE A 127 -17.95 -7.68 2.64
N LEU A 128 -18.13 -8.78 3.36
CA LEU A 128 -19.25 -9.69 3.16
C LEU A 128 -20.59 -9.10 3.66
N ASP A 129 -20.61 -8.48 4.83
CA ASP A 129 -21.81 -7.85 5.42
C ASP A 129 -22.33 -6.66 4.61
N ASN A 130 -21.46 -6.07 3.79
CA ASN A 130 -21.85 -4.99 2.87
C ASN A 130 -22.10 -5.48 1.43
N ASP A 131 -22.35 -6.76 1.22
CA ASP A 131 -22.67 -7.37 -0.08
C ASP A 131 -21.58 -7.20 -1.16
N PHE A 132 -20.34 -6.93 -0.78
CA PHE A 132 -19.22 -7.03 -1.72
C PHE A 132 -18.89 -8.51 -1.96
N LYS A 133 -18.88 -8.91 -3.21
CA LYS A 133 -18.52 -10.26 -3.64
C LYS A 133 -17.06 -10.28 -4.06
N PRO A 134 -16.13 -10.82 -3.26
CA PRO A 134 -14.73 -10.97 -3.64
C PRO A 134 -14.59 -11.74 -4.96
N VAL A 135 -13.64 -11.32 -5.79
CA VAL A 135 -13.34 -11.95 -7.10
C VAL A 135 -11.90 -12.43 -7.13
N VAL A 136 -10.96 -11.56 -6.79
CA VAL A 136 -9.53 -11.86 -6.77
C VAL A 136 -8.81 -10.96 -5.76
N THR A 137 -7.85 -11.52 -5.05
CA THR A 137 -6.94 -10.83 -4.16
C THR A 137 -5.58 -10.63 -4.83
N GLU A 138 -4.82 -9.63 -4.39
CA GLU A 138 -3.44 -9.37 -4.81
C GLU A 138 -3.28 -9.27 -6.34
N GLU A 139 -4.27 -8.65 -7.02
CA GLU A 139 -4.31 -8.53 -8.48
C GLU A 139 -3.21 -7.61 -9.00
N LEU A 140 -2.35 -8.17 -9.84
CA LEU A 140 -1.25 -7.42 -10.46
C LEU A 140 -1.77 -6.59 -11.64
N VAL A 141 -1.42 -5.31 -11.63
CA VAL A 141 -1.80 -4.35 -12.67
C VAL A 141 -0.58 -3.61 -13.21
N CYS A 142 -0.58 -3.33 -14.50
CA CYS A 142 0.50 -2.55 -15.11
C CYS A 142 0.01 -1.61 -16.20
N CYS A 143 0.87 -0.63 -16.53
CA CYS A 143 0.69 0.22 -17.69
C CYS A 143 2.02 0.31 -18.44
N HIS A 144 2.10 -0.31 -19.60
CA HIS A 144 3.29 -0.33 -20.45
C HIS A 144 3.69 1.08 -20.91
N ASP A 145 2.71 1.91 -21.29
CA ASP A 145 2.96 3.29 -21.72
C ASP A 145 3.57 4.12 -20.59
N MET A 146 3.19 3.87 -19.36
CA MET A 146 3.72 4.57 -18.18
C MET A 146 4.95 3.88 -17.57
N LYS A 147 5.24 2.64 -17.95
CA LYS A 147 6.31 1.80 -17.38
C LYS A 147 6.23 1.70 -15.86
N ILE A 148 5.04 1.49 -15.34
CA ILE A 148 4.76 1.31 -13.91
C ILE A 148 3.85 0.11 -13.69
N ALA A 149 3.95 -0.47 -12.50
CA ALA A 149 3.13 -1.59 -12.08
C ALA A 149 2.68 -1.43 -10.62
N GLY A 150 1.64 -2.15 -10.25
CA GLY A 150 1.07 -2.14 -8.90
C GLY A 150 0.37 -3.44 -8.59
N ARG A 151 -0.20 -3.51 -7.39
CA ARG A 151 -0.95 -4.65 -6.93
C ARG A 151 -2.14 -4.16 -6.11
N LEU A 152 -3.33 -4.58 -6.51
CA LEU A 152 -4.58 -4.29 -5.80
C LEU A 152 -4.81 -5.35 -4.74
N ASP A 153 -5.11 -4.96 -3.52
CA ASP A 153 -5.33 -5.91 -2.42
C ASP A 153 -6.59 -6.77 -2.65
N LEU A 154 -7.66 -6.16 -3.19
CA LEU A 154 -8.89 -6.88 -3.53
C LEU A 154 -9.63 -6.23 -4.70
N VAL A 155 -10.10 -7.08 -5.59
CA VAL A 155 -11.14 -6.77 -6.57
C VAL A 155 -12.43 -7.48 -6.13
N ALA A 156 -13.52 -6.75 -6.02
CA ALA A 156 -14.83 -7.28 -5.68
C ALA A 156 -15.92 -6.72 -6.61
N ILE A 157 -17.10 -7.32 -6.57
CA ILE A 157 -18.29 -6.84 -7.28
C ILE A 157 -19.39 -6.50 -6.28
N LYS A 158 -20.01 -5.33 -6.45
CA LYS A 158 -21.23 -4.93 -5.73
C LYS A 158 -22.17 -4.22 -6.70
N ASP A 159 -23.45 -4.58 -6.72
CA ASP A 159 -24.47 -4.00 -7.59
C ASP A 159 -24.04 -3.96 -9.08
N SER A 160 -23.44 -5.05 -9.55
CA SER A 160 -22.87 -5.20 -10.90
C SER A 160 -21.74 -4.22 -11.24
N LYS A 161 -21.13 -3.57 -10.25
CA LYS A 161 -19.97 -2.68 -10.41
C LYS A 161 -18.73 -3.31 -9.82
N ILE A 162 -17.61 -3.12 -10.49
CA ILE A 162 -16.30 -3.47 -9.94
C ILE A 162 -15.95 -2.48 -8.81
N CYS A 163 -15.47 -3.02 -7.71
CA CYS A 163 -15.00 -2.32 -6.53
C CYS A 163 -13.55 -2.72 -6.26
N LEU A 164 -12.66 -1.74 -6.11
CA LEU A 164 -11.25 -1.96 -5.84
C LEU A 164 -10.93 -1.49 -4.43
N PHE A 165 -10.16 -2.29 -3.70
CA PHE A 165 -9.82 -2.04 -2.31
C PHE A 165 -8.32 -2.02 -2.09
N ASP A 166 -7.89 -1.20 -1.13
CA ASP A 166 -6.55 -1.14 -0.57
C ASP A 166 -6.63 -1.07 0.95
N TYR A 167 -5.93 -1.96 1.63
CA TYR A 167 -5.93 -2.07 3.09
C TYR A 167 -4.77 -1.28 3.69
N LYS A 168 -5.01 -0.61 4.81
CA LYS A 168 -3.98 0.14 5.53
C LYS A 168 -4.07 -0.10 7.02
N PHE A 169 -3.12 -0.84 7.55
CA PHE A 169 -2.97 -1.05 8.99
C PHE A 169 -2.28 0.17 9.62
N ARG A 170 -2.93 0.81 10.61
CA ARG A 170 -2.50 2.08 11.15
C ARG A 170 -2.69 2.18 12.65
N ASP A 171 -1.76 2.85 13.31
CA ASP A 171 -1.96 3.28 14.68
C ASP A 171 -2.99 4.43 14.70
N LEU A 172 -4.10 4.20 15.39
CA LEU A 172 -5.20 5.16 15.57
C LEU A 172 -5.40 5.51 17.05
N THR A 173 -4.38 5.37 17.89
CA THR A 173 -4.44 5.60 19.32
C THR A 173 -5.20 6.90 19.65
N GLY A 174 -6.25 6.78 20.44
CA GLY A 174 -7.08 7.91 20.88
C GLY A 174 -7.94 8.55 19.80
N LYS A 175 -8.16 7.89 18.64
CA LYS A 175 -9.02 8.41 17.56
C LYS A 175 -10.18 7.48 17.27
N ASP A 176 -11.36 8.07 17.16
CA ASP A 176 -12.60 7.37 16.79
C ASP A 176 -12.91 7.40 15.30
N LYS A 177 -11.91 7.70 14.46
CA LYS A 177 -12.04 7.76 13.00
C LYS A 177 -10.84 7.22 12.28
N GLY A 178 -11.06 6.63 11.11
CA GLY A 178 -10.00 6.15 10.23
C GLY A 178 -9.08 7.30 9.76
N LYS A 179 -7.86 6.94 9.44
CA LYS A 179 -6.81 7.85 8.97
C LYS A 179 -6.51 7.53 7.50
N PHE A 180 -6.91 8.43 6.61
CA PHE A 180 -6.75 8.29 5.16
C PHE A 180 -5.90 9.43 4.63
N TYR A 181 -4.82 9.08 3.93
CA TYR A 181 -3.90 10.06 3.36
C TYR A 181 -4.18 10.28 1.87
N ASP A 182 -3.79 11.44 1.37
CA ASP A 182 -3.87 11.72 -0.06
C ASP A 182 -3.06 10.71 -0.90
N LYS A 183 -1.93 10.20 -0.37
CA LYS A 183 -1.13 9.17 -1.05
C LYS A 183 -1.88 7.84 -1.23
N ASP A 184 -2.77 7.46 -0.31
CA ASP A 184 -3.61 6.26 -0.49
C ASP A 184 -4.53 6.44 -1.70
N CYS A 185 -5.11 7.64 -1.83
CA CYS A 185 -5.91 7.99 -3.00
C CYS A 185 -5.08 7.98 -4.29
N TYR A 186 -3.85 8.50 -4.27
CA TYR A 186 -2.99 8.54 -5.46
C TYR A 186 -2.58 7.14 -5.90
N GLN A 187 -2.26 6.25 -4.95
CA GLN A 187 -1.97 4.86 -5.22
C GLN A 187 -3.15 4.18 -5.91
N LEU A 188 -4.30 4.17 -5.27
CA LEU A 188 -5.50 3.53 -5.80
C LEU A 188 -5.99 4.15 -7.12
N ALA A 189 -5.83 5.47 -7.29
CA ALA A 189 -6.22 6.13 -8.52
C ALA A 189 -5.42 5.62 -9.73
N ILE A 190 -4.10 5.48 -9.58
CA ILE A 190 -3.25 5.00 -10.68
C ILE A 190 -3.38 3.49 -10.87
N GLU A 191 -3.52 2.71 -9.82
CA GLU A 191 -3.77 1.27 -9.88
C GLU A 191 -5.13 0.98 -10.54
N SER A 192 -6.18 1.74 -10.20
CA SER A 192 -7.47 1.68 -10.87
C SER A 192 -7.38 2.01 -12.37
N TYR A 193 -6.61 3.04 -12.74
CA TYR A 193 -6.37 3.38 -14.13
C TYR A 193 -5.69 2.23 -14.89
N MET A 194 -4.67 1.62 -14.27
CA MET A 194 -3.99 0.47 -14.86
C MET A 194 -4.93 -0.73 -14.99
N PHE A 195 -5.71 -1.03 -13.95
CA PHE A 195 -6.70 -2.10 -13.96
C PHE A 195 -7.73 -1.91 -15.09
N MET A 196 -8.25 -0.69 -15.25
CA MET A 196 -9.18 -0.37 -16.34
C MET A 196 -8.55 -0.60 -17.72
N LYS A 197 -7.29 -0.19 -17.89
CA LYS A 197 -6.55 -0.37 -19.15
C LYS A 197 -6.28 -1.84 -19.46
N SER A 198 -5.85 -2.61 -18.47
CA SER A 198 -5.54 -4.04 -18.65
C SER A 198 -6.80 -4.90 -18.92
N ASN A 199 -7.97 -4.42 -18.52
CA ASN A 199 -9.24 -5.15 -18.66
C ASN A 199 -10.21 -4.50 -19.67
N ASP A 200 -9.77 -3.53 -20.47
CA ASP A 200 -10.56 -2.79 -21.46
C ASP A 200 -11.91 -2.26 -20.90
N LEU A 201 -11.90 -1.80 -19.63
CA LEU A 201 -13.11 -1.33 -18.99
C LEU A 201 -13.52 0.05 -19.51
N THR A 202 -14.78 0.17 -19.89
CA THR A 202 -15.37 1.42 -20.37
C THR A 202 -15.98 2.27 -19.26
N TYR A 203 -16.09 1.72 -18.03
CA TYR A 203 -16.63 2.40 -16.86
C TYR A 203 -15.63 2.43 -15.72
N LYS A 204 -15.78 3.42 -14.83
CA LYS A 204 -14.89 3.60 -13.71
C LYS A 204 -15.32 2.74 -12.51
N PRO A 205 -14.43 1.93 -11.93
CA PRO A 205 -14.70 1.19 -10.71
C PRO A 205 -14.99 2.11 -9.51
N ASP A 206 -15.69 1.58 -8.53
CA ASP A 206 -15.78 2.19 -7.20
C ASP A 206 -14.52 1.87 -6.40
N ILE A 207 -13.93 2.88 -5.74
CA ILE A 207 -12.62 2.77 -5.11
C ILE A 207 -12.71 2.99 -3.61
N TYR A 208 -12.16 2.07 -2.84
CA TYR A 208 -12.25 2.06 -1.38
C TYR A 208 -10.87 1.92 -0.73
N SER A 209 -10.58 2.72 0.27
CA SER A 209 -9.51 2.44 1.24
C SER A 209 -10.11 1.93 2.54
N VAL A 210 -9.54 0.87 3.06
CA VAL A 210 -9.89 0.28 4.35
C VAL A 210 -8.76 0.55 5.33
N CYS A 211 -9.06 1.27 6.40
CA CYS A 211 -8.11 1.59 7.45
C CYS A 211 -8.39 0.72 8.68
N ILE A 212 -7.43 -0.11 9.08
CA ILE A 212 -7.52 -1.02 10.21
C ILE A 212 -6.67 -0.48 11.36
N CYS A 213 -7.26 -0.39 12.54
CA CYS A 213 -6.56 0.02 13.75
C CYS A 213 -5.67 -1.10 14.29
N ASN A 214 -4.36 -0.90 14.32
CA ASN A 214 -3.38 -1.89 14.79
C ASN A 214 -3.53 -2.31 16.25
N SER A 215 -4.26 -1.53 17.07
CA SER A 215 -4.42 -1.83 18.50
C SER A 215 -5.77 -2.43 18.84
N THR A 216 -6.78 -2.29 17.97
CA THR A 216 -8.16 -2.69 18.30
C THR A 216 -8.85 -3.52 17.21
N GLY A 217 -8.26 -3.69 16.03
CA GLY A 217 -8.91 -4.32 14.88
C GLY A 217 -10.08 -3.52 14.27
N ARG A 218 -10.44 -2.35 14.82
CA ARG A 218 -11.55 -1.55 14.28
C ARG A 218 -11.28 -1.17 12.83
N VAL A 219 -12.30 -1.37 12.01
CA VAL A 219 -12.27 -1.10 10.56
C VAL A 219 -12.99 0.20 10.25
N PHE A 220 -12.38 1.02 9.41
CA PHE A 220 -12.95 2.25 8.86
C PHE A 220 -12.80 2.20 7.35
N VAL A 221 -13.85 2.56 6.63
CA VAL A 221 -13.84 2.51 5.16
C VAL A 221 -14.14 3.87 4.57
N LYS A 222 -13.41 4.21 3.54
CA LYS A 222 -13.59 5.44 2.78
C LYS A 222 -13.74 5.13 1.30
N LYS A 223 -14.88 5.47 0.73
CA LYS A 223 -15.05 5.52 -0.73
C LYS A 223 -14.50 6.85 -1.25
N TRP A 224 -13.61 6.76 -2.24
CA TRP A 224 -13.03 7.95 -2.86
C TRP A 224 -13.96 8.53 -3.91
N THR A 225 -14.06 9.87 -3.97
CA THR A 225 -14.83 10.55 -5.00
C THR A 225 -14.05 10.59 -6.32
N GLN A 226 -14.77 10.59 -7.44
CA GLN A 226 -14.13 10.66 -8.76
C GLN A 226 -13.19 11.87 -8.90
N LYS A 227 -13.58 13.03 -8.38
CA LYS A 227 -12.74 14.24 -8.39
C LYS A 227 -11.39 14.03 -7.66
N MET A 228 -11.39 13.27 -6.55
CA MET A 228 -10.16 12.96 -5.83
C MET A 228 -9.28 11.97 -6.60
N LEU A 229 -9.90 10.99 -7.24
CA LEU A 229 -9.21 10.01 -8.08
C LEU A 229 -8.59 10.66 -9.33
N ASP A 230 -9.31 11.54 -10.02
CA ASP A 230 -8.77 12.26 -11.18
C ASP A 230 -7.55 13.13 -10.78
N ARG A 231 -7.63 13.80 -9.62
CA ARG A 231 -6.47 14.50 -9.05
C ARG A 231 -5.34 13.53 -8.67
N GLY A 232 -5.67 12.34 -8.17
CA GLY A 232 -4.72 11.29 -7.81
C GLY A 232 -3.94 10.81 -9.03
N ILE A 233 -4.62 10.51 -10.13
CA ILE A 233 -4.00 10.14 -11.42
C ILE A 233 -3.00 11.22 -11.87
N PHE A 234 -3.42 12.49 -11.89
CA PHE A 234 -2.54 13.59 -12.28
C PHE A 234 -1.29 13.67 -11.40
N LYS A 235 -1.45 13.52 -10.08
CA LYS A 235 -0.33 13.55 -9.13
C LYS A 235 0.62 12.36 -9.31
N ALA A 236 0.07 11.17 -9.54
CA ALA A 236 0.87 9.97 -9.78
C ALA A 236 1.65 10.07 -11.11
N GLN A 237 1.03 10.61 -12.17
CA GLN A 237 1.70 10.85 -13.44
C GLN A 237 2.84 11.85 -13.30
N ALA A 238 2.62 12.98 -12.62
CA ALA A 238 3.66 13.98 -12.35
C ALA A 238 4.82 13.38 -11.53
N ALA A 239 4.51 12.55 -10.51
CA ALA A 239 5.52 11.85 -9.73
C ALA A 239 6.33 10.87 -10.61
N ARG A 240 5.67 10.12 -11.48
CA ARG A 240 6.29 9.21 -12.43
C ARG A 240 7.25 9.95 -13.37
N ASP A 241 6.82 11.08 -13.95
CA ASP A 241 7.62 11.84 -14.87
C ASP A 241 8.86 12.43 -14.17
N PHE A 242 8.69 12.90 -12.93
CA PHE A 242 9.82 13.36 -12.12
C PHE A 242 10.77 12.20 -11.78
N TYR A 243 10.27 11.05 -11.34
CA TYR A 243 11.07 9.87 -11.04
C TYR A 243 11.97 9.46 -12.20
N PHE A 244 11.42 9.39 -13.41
CA PHE A 244 12.20 8.98 -14.57
C PHE A 244 13.20 10.07 -15.02
N LYS A 245 12.85 11.37 -14.89
CA LYS A 245 13.77 12.49 -15.21
C LYS A 245 14.95 12.53 -14.24
N GLU A 246 14.74 12.46 -12.94
CA GLU A 246 15.81 12.46 -11.94
C GLU A 246 16.76 11.29 -12.16
N ASN A 247 16.22 10.12 -12.42
CA ASN A 247 17.03 8.95 -12.68
C ASN A 247 17.80 9.03 -14.01
N LEU A 248 17.32 9.78 -15.01
CA LEU A 248 18.06 10.07 -16.24
C LEU A 248 19.20 11.09 -16.03
N LEU A 249 18.98 12.11 -15.20
CA LEU A 249 20.00 13.12 -14.88
C LEU A 249 21.18 12.52 -14.11
N MET A 250 20.92 11.57 -13.21
CA MET A 250 21.99 10.91 -12.44
C MET A 250 22.93 10.08 -13.33
N GLU A 251 22.49 9.60 -14.51
CA GLU A 251 23.36 8.88 -15.47
C GLU A 251 24.37 9.78 -16.17
N HIS A 252 24.08 11.07 -16.31
CA HIS A 252 24.98 12.03 -16.94
C HIS A 252 25.99 12.62 -15.95
N LEU A 253 25.85 12.33 -14.64
CA LEU A 253 26.74 12.83 -13.59
C LEU A 253 27.68 11.75 -13.04
N LEU A 254 27.52 10.49 -13.44
CA LEU A 254 28.39 9.34 -13.14
C LEU A 254 29.17 8.90 -14.38
#